data_413e74799cd6e075c3aef5a161e52a2f
#
_entry.id   413e74799cd6e075c3aef5a161e52a2f
#
_cell.length_a   1.000
_cell.length_b   1.000
_cell.length_c   1.000
_cell.angle_alpha   90.00
_cell.angle_beta   90.00
_cell.angle_gamma   90.00
#
_symmetry.space_group_name_H-M   'P 1'
#
loop_
_entity.id
_entity.type
_entity.pdbx_description
1 polymer ?
#
loop_
_entity_poly.entity_id
_entity_poly.type
_entity_poly.pdbx_seq_one_letter_code
_entity_poly.pdbx_strand_id
1 'polypeptide(L)'
;KDFKNIKPKEAIKHPNWQMGKKISIDSSNMMNKVLEVIEAFKLFPFNPDKYKIIIHPQSLVHAIVFFKNGQTKFLYHETDMLIPIANAIYENKIDIEILSRKKNSFPKNGQSLKFQEIDKKRFPIVTLLSKNIFQNSGPIILNASNEVLVDSFIKGKITFNSIYLYLRAVFRDKDFRKYAIKKAP
;
A
#
# COMPACT_ATOMS: atom_id res chain seq x y z
N LYS A 1 17.31 9.39 4.14
CA LYS A 1 17.02 10.71 3.55
C LYS A 1 15.95 11.40 4.39
N ASP A 2 16.12 12.69 4.62
CA ASP A 2 15.14 13.51 5.31
C ASP A 2 13.92 13.74 4.38
N PHE A 3 12.73 13.35 4.81
CA PHE A 3 11.49 13.50 4.04
C PHE A 3 11.09 14.97 3.80
N LYS A 4 11.72 15.93 4.53
CA LYS A 4 11.37 17.35 4.41
C LYS A 4 11.73 17.94 3.04
N ASN A 5 12.77 17.41 2.40
CA ASN A 5 13.36 18.01 1.18
C ASN A 5 13.24 17.11 -0.07
N ILE A 6 12.37 16.08 -0.04
CA ILE A 6 12.16 15.21 -1.18
C ILE A 6 11.47 15.97 -2.32
N LYS A 7 12.13 15.98 -3.49
CA LYS A 7 11.56 16.56 -4.72
C LYS A 7 10.68 15.55 -5.46
N PRO A 8 9.68 15.98 -6.25
CA PRO A 8 8.83 15.09 -7.04
C PRO A 8 9.61 14.08 -7.89
N LYS A 9 10.67 14.53 -8.56
CA LYS A 9 11.52 13.66 -9.39
C LYS A 9 12.21 12.53 -8.61
N GLU A 10 12.45 12.72 -7.32
CA GLU A 10 13.06 11.69 -6.45
C GLU A 10 11.99 10.70 -5.94
N ALA A 11 10.81 11.22 -5.57
CA ALA A 11 9.71 10.40 -5.05
C ALA A 11 9.08 9.47 -6.13
N ILE A 12 9.18 9.85 -7.40
CA ILE A 12 8.67 9.05 -8.52
C ILE A 12 9.54 7.82 -8.82
N LYS A 13 10.81 7.79 -8.41
CA LYS A 13 11.71 6.67 -8.67
C LYS A 13 11.46 5.53 -7.68
N HIS A 14 10.79 4.48 -8.12
CA HIS A 14 10.68 3.23 -7.34
C HIS A 14 11.89 2.33 -7.63
N PRO A 15 12.53 1.70 -6.60
CA PRO A 15 13.75 0.90 -6.81
C PRO A 15 13.51 -0.37 -7.61
N ASN A 16 12.34 -1.01 -7.48
CA ASN A 16 12.06 -2.34 -8.01
C ASN A 16 10.95 -2.38 -9.07
N TRP A 17 10.12 -1.33 -9.16
CA TRP A 17 8.93 -1.34 -10.01
C TRP A 17 8.90 -0.11 -10.93
N GLN A 18 8.56 -0.33 -12.21
CA GLN A 18 8.18 0.76 -13.10
C GLN A 18 6.68 1.03 -12.96
N MET A 19 6.33 2.13 -12.35
CA MET A 19 4.95 2.48 -12.02
C MET A 19 4.61 3.91 -12.41
N GLY A 20 3.31 4.22 -12.49
CA GLY A 20 2.82 5.58 -12.67
C GLY A 20 3.26 6.53 -11.54
N LYS A 21 3.25 7.84 -11.81
CA LYS A 21 3.75 8.87 -10.87
C LYS A 21 3.03 8.84 -9.51
N LYS A 22 1.69 8.72 -9.52
CA LYS A 22 0.89 8.70 -8.28
C LYS A 22 1.26 7.53 -7.40
N ILE A 23 1.20 6.30 -7.94
CA ILE A 23 1.46 5.10 -7.15
C ILE A 23 2.93 5.03 -6.66
N SER A 24 3.89 5.61 -7.39
CA SER A 24 5.27 5.72 -6.93
C SER A 24 5.40 6.61 -5.70
N ILE A 25 4.68 7.74 -5.67
CA ILE A 25 4.63 8.64 -4.51
C ILE A 25 3.92 7.95 -3.34
N ASP A 26 2.78 7.32 -3.58
CA ASP A 26 2.01 6.57 -2.57
C ASP A 26 2.83 5.42 -1.97
N SER A 27 3.68 4.77 -2.76
CA SER A 27 4.61 3.75 -2.27
C SER A 27 5.74 4.36 -1.44
N SER A 28 6.27 5.51 -1.85
CA SER A 28 7.38 6.18 -1.17
C SER A 28 7.02 6.70 0.22
N ASN A 29 5.75 7.04 0.48
CA ASN A 29 5.24 7.49 1.78
C ASN A 29 4.42 6.43 2.52
N MET A 30 4.25 5.24 1.98
CA MET A 30 3.42 4.13 2.49
C MET A 30 1.90 4.33 2.39
N MET A 31 1.40 5.34 1.68
CA MET A 31 -0.04 5.48 1.42
C MET A 31 -0.56 4.28 0.63
N ASN A 32 0.22 3.76 -0.32
CA ASN A 32 -0.18 2.56 -1.06
C ASN A 32 -0.51 1.40 -0.11
N LYS A 33 0.32 1.18 0.94
CA LYS A 33 0.05 0.13 1.95
C LYS A 33 -1.16 0.46 2.83
N VAL A 34 -1.44 1.72 3.09
CA VAL A 34 -2.67 2.13 3.78
C VAL A 34 -3.89 1.77 2.94
N LEU A 35 -3.88 2.06 1.65
CA LEU A 35 -4.97 1.72 0.72
C LEU A 35 -5.13 0.21 0.56
N GLU A 36 -4.04 -0.55 0.46
CA GLU A 36 -4.05 -2.02 0.40
C GLU A 36 -4.65 -2.65 1.68
N VAL A 37 -4.39 -2.10 2.87
CA VAL A 37 -5.04 -2.57 4.11
C VAL A 37 -6.53 -2.29 4.09
N ILE A 38 -6.95 -1.13 3.58
CA ILE A 38 -8.37 -0.80 3.42
C ILE A 38 -9.05 -1.76 2.44
N GLU A 39 -8.40 -2.05 1.31
CA GLU A 39 -8.87 -3.02 0.33
C GLU A 39 -9.00 -4.41 0.95
N ALA A 40 -7.97 -4.90 1.62
CA ALA A 40 -7.99 -6.17 2.31
C ALA A 40 -9.14 -6.25 3.34
N PHE A 41 -9.39 -5.17 4.09
CA PHE A 41 -10.51 -5.09 5.02
C PHE A 41 -11.88 -5.15 4.32
N LYS A 42 -12.00 -4.56 3.13
CA LYS A 42 -13.25 -4.61 2.34
C LYS A 42 -13.52 -6.01 1.78
N LEU A 43 -12.46 -6.70 1.35
CA LEU A 43 -12.56 -8.07 0.82
C LEU A 43 -12.75 -9.10 1.96
N PHE A 44 -12.12 -8.89 3.10
CA PHE A 44 -12.10 -9.79 4.24
C PHE A 44 -12.41 -9.00 5.52
N PRO A 45 -13.68 -8.75 5.88
CA PRO A 45 -14.06 -7.83 6.96
C PRO A 45 -13.78 -8.39 8.36
N PHE A 46 -12.53 -8.62 8.69
CA PHE A 46 -12.10 -8.98 10.04
C PHE A 46 -11.95 -7.72 10.92
N ASN A 47 -11.68 -7.92 12.21
CA ASN A 47 -11.33 -6.82 13.09
C ASN A 47 -10.11 -6.07 12.50
N PRO A 48 -10.15 -4.71 12.36
CA PRO A 48 -9.04 -3.91 11.85
C PRO A 48 -7.68 -4.19 12.51
N ASP A 49 -7.67 -4.55 13.79
CA ASP A 49 -6.44 -4.89 14.54
C ASP A 49 -5.72 -6.16 14.02
N LYS A 50 -6.40 -6.95 13.18
CA LYS A 50 -5.80 -8.14 12.54
C LYS A 50 -4.93 -7.82 11.34
N TYR A 51 -5.03 -6.60 10.79
CA TYR A 51 -4.21 -6.17 9.67
C TYR A 51 -2.94 -5.48 10.16
N LYS A 52 -1.81 -5.91 9.65
CA LYS A 52 -0.52 -5.31 9.96
C LYS A 52 0.26 -5.03 8.68
N ILE A 53 1.00 -3.94 8.68
CA ILE A 53 1.95 -3.60 7.61
C ILE A 53 3.35 -3.93 8.13
N ILE A 54 4.10 -4.67 7.33
CA ILE A 54 5.52 -4.95 7.56
C ILE A 54 6.34 -4.55 6.34
N ILE A 55 7.58 -4.18 6.54
CA ILE A 55 8.52 -3.88 5.47
C ILE A 55 9.28 -5.15 5.10
N HIS A 56 9.27 -5.49 3.81
CA HIS A 56 10.05 -6.58 3.23
C HIS A 56 10.94 -6.03 2.11
N PRO A 57 12.24 -5.76 2.38
CA PRO A 57 13.12 -5.08 1.42
C PRO A 57 13.29 -5.81 0.09
N GLN A 58 13.21 -7.14 0.10
CA GLN A 58 13.33 -7.95 -1.13
C GLN A 58 12.08 -7.89 -2.02
N SER A 59 10.93 -7.48 -1.45
CA SER A 59 9.65 -7.35 -2.16
C SER A 59 9.17 -8.64 -2.85
N LEU A 60 9.54 -9.80 -2.34
CA LEU A 60 9.15 -11.12 -2.88
C LEU A 60 7.93 -11.71 -2.16
N VAL A 61 7.77 -11.39 -0.88
CA VAL A 61 6.57 -11.76 -0.12
C VAL A 61 5.59 -10.60 -0.15
N HIS A 62 4.41 -10.84 -0.68
CA HIS A 62 3.39 -9.82 -0.92
C HIS A 62 2.27 -9.84 0.12
N ALA A 63 1.98 -11.02 0.69
CA ALA A 63 1.06 -11.17 1.81
C ALA A 63 1.49 -12.33 2.72
N ILE A 64 1.16 -12.20 4.01
CA ILE A 64 1.33 -13.25 5.02
C ILE A 64 -0.01 -13.45 5.70
N VAL A 65 -0.52 -14.67 5.67
CA VAL A 65 -1.80 -15.03 6.27
C VAL A 65 -1.58 -16.03 7.40
N PHE A 66 -1.98 -15.64 8.61
CA PHE A 66 -1.95 -16.47 9.80
C PHE A 66 -3.33 -17.11 10.01
N PHE A 67 -3.38 -18.43 10.01
CA PHE A 67 -4.62 -19.19 10.22
C PHE A 67 -4.81 -19.57 11.69
N LYS A 68 -6.05 -19.72 12.11
CA LYS A 68 -6.39 -20.13 13.49
C LYS A 68 -5.86 -21.53 13.86
N ASN A 69 -5.62 -22.38 12.86
CA ASN A 69 -5.04 -23.71 13.06
C ASN A 69 -3.53 -23.73 13.26
N GLY A 70 -2.89 -22.54 13.38
CA GLY A 70 -1.45 -22.40 13.55
C GLY A 70 -0.64 -22.37 12.25
N GLN A 71 -1.25 -22.62 11.09
CA GLN A 71 -0.56 -22.53 9.81
C GLN A 71 -0.32 -21.07 9.43
N THR A 72 0.78 -20.83 8.69
CA THR A 72 1.08 -19.53 8.06
C THR A 72 1.31 -19.74 6.58
N LYS A 73 0.65 -18.95 5.74
CA LYS A 73 0.88 -18.92 4.30
C LYS A 73 1.54 -17.62 3.87
N PHE A 74 2.54 -17.76 3.02
CA PHE A 74 3.21 -16.65 2.35
C PHE A 74 2.78 -16.62 0.90
N LEU A 75 2.26 -15.47 0.43
CA LEU A 75 2.09 -15.23 -0.99
C LEU A 75 3.44 -14.70 -1.51
N TYR A 76 4.17 -15.57 -2.19
CA TYR A 76 5.51 -15.30 -2.68
C TYR A 76 5.52 -15.36 -4.22
N HIS A 77 6.03 -14.33 -4.88
CA HIS A 77 6.31 -14.32 -6.31
C HIS A 77 7.34 -13.23 -6.65
N GLU A 78 7.91 -13.32 -7.85
CA GLU A 78 8.78 -12.28 -8.42
C GLU A 78 8.08 -10.92 -8.49
N THR A 79 8.88 -9.84 -8.52
CA THR A 79 8.39 -8.46 -8.60
C THR A 79 7.88 -8.11 -10.01
N ASP A 80 6.87 -8.85 -10.46
CA ASP A 80 6.23 -8.68 -11.76
C ASP A 80 4.70 -8.70 -11.59
N MET A 81 4.03 -7.60 -11.97
CA MET A 81 2.56 -7.49 -11.86
C MET A 81 1.81 -8.43 -12.80
N LEU A 82 2.46 -8.95 -13.83
CA LEU A 82 1.86 -9.96 -14.71
C LEU A 82 1.43 -11.20 -13.92
N ILE A 83 2.22 -11.59 -12.91
CA ILE A 83 1.96 -12.80 -12.11
C ILE A 83 0.62 -12.71 -11.36
N PRO A 84 0.38 -11.72 -10.46
CA PRO A 84 -0.88 -11.65 -9.74
C PRO A 84 -2.08 -11.33 -10.66
N ILE A 85 -1.90 -10.52 -11.70
CA ILE A 85 -2.98 -10.18 -12.64
C ILE A 85 -3.41 -11.40 -13.44
N ALA A 86 -2.47 -12.15 -14.01
CA ALA A 86 -2.78 -13.36 -14.76
C ALA A 86 -3.45 -14.43 -13.88
N ASN A 87 -2.93 -14.63 -12.65
CA ASN A 87 -3.55 -15.57 -11.71
C ASN A 87 -4.98 -15.16 -11.32
N ALA A 88 -5.26 -13.86 -11.19
CA ALA A 88 -6.61 -13.38 -10.92
C ALA A 88 -7.58 -13.62 -12.11
N ILE A 89 -7.11 -13.39 -13.34
CA ILE A 89 -7.93 -13.56 -14.56
C ILE A 89 -8.18 -15.04 -14.86
N TYR A 90 -7.18 -15.88 -14.71
CA TYR A 90 -7.24 -17.30 -15.06
C TYR A 90 -7.49 -18.22 -13.85
N GLU A 91 -7.92 -17.66 -12.71
CA GLU A 91 -8.26 -18.43 -11.49
C GLU A 91 -7.15 -19.40 -11.04
N ASN A 92 -5.90 -18.97 -11.10
CA ASN A 92 -4.70 -19.77 -10.79
C ASN A 92 -4.49 -21.00 -11.72
N LYS A 93 -5.13 -21.02 -12.88
CA LYS A 93 -5.02 -22.11 -13.85
C LYS A 93 -4.07 -21.80 -15.01
N ILE A 94 -3.21 -20.81 -14.86
CA ILE A 94 -2.28 -20.40 -15.92
C ILE A 94 -0.86 -20.89 -15.64
N ASP A 95 -0.21 -21.32 -16.72
CA ASP A 95 1.24 -21.49 -16.72
C ASP A 95 1.91 -20.14 -17.01
N ILE A 96 2.54 -19.58 -15.98
CA ILE A 96 3.18 -18.26 -16.08
C ILE A 96 4.39 -18.25 -17.04
N GLU A 97 5.00 -19.40 -17.31
CA GLU A 97 6.11 -19.50 -18.26
C GLU A 97 5.68 -19.15 -19.69
N ILE A 98 4.41 -19.41 -20.02
CA ILE A 98 3.81 -19.03 -21.33
C ILE A 98 3.78 -17.51 -21.49
N LEU A 99 3.53 -16.76 -20.40
CA LEU A 99 3.37 -15.31 -20.44
C LEU A 99 4.69 -14.55 -20.23
N SER A 100 5.54 -14.99 -19.31
CA SER A 100 6.67 -14.20 -18.83
C SER A 100 8.01 -14.61 -19.41
N ARG A 101 8.12 -15.79 -20.06
CA ARG A 101 9.39 -16.43 -20.45
C ARG A 101 10.40 -16.58 -19.29
N LYS A 102 9.97 -16.31 -18.07
CA LYS A 102 10.77 -16.44 -16.85
C LYS A 102 10.41 -17.76 -16.19
N LYS A 103 11.37 -18.67 -16.13
CA LYS A 103 11.20 -19.93 -15.39
C LYS A 103 11.09 -19.65 -13.90
N ASN A 104 10.10 -20.26 -13.26
CA ASN A 104 10.10 -20.36 -11.81
C ASN A 104 11.37 -21.09 -11.37
N SER A 105 12.33 -20.37 -10.85
CA SER A 105 13.56 -20.97 -10.33
C SER A 105 13.61 -20.79 -8.82
N PHE A 106 13.85 -21.88 -8.12
CA PHE A 106 14.28 -21.77 -6.73
C PHE A 106 15.53 -20.89 -6.64
N PRO A 107 15.64 -20.05 -5.61
CA PRO A 107 16.84 -19.26 -5.39
C PRO A 107 18.06 -20.18 -5.35
N LYS A 108 19.01 -20.00 -6.26
CA LYS A 108 20.18 -20.88 -6.41
C LYS A 108 21.10 -20.89 -5.19
N ASN A 109 21.02 -19.87 -4.32
CA ASN A 109 21.89 -19.71 -3.16
C ASN A 109 21.06 -19.21 -1.98
N GLY A 110 20.49 -20.09 -1.19
CA GLY A 110 19.81 -19.82 0.07
C GLY A 110 19.37 -18.37 0.30
N GLN A 111 18.17 -18.02 -0.13
CA GLN A 111 17.66 -16.65 0.00
C GLN A 111 17.07 -16.43 1.39
N SER A 112 17.63 -15.50 2.17
CA SER A 112 17.02 -15.10 3.43
C SER A 112 15.93 -14.06 3.19
N LEU A 113 14.75 -14.24 3.78
CA LEU A 113 13.66 -13.25 3.76
C LEU A 113 13.78 -12.37 5.00
N LYS A 114 13.95 -11.08 4.81
CA LYS A 114 14.03 -10.09 5.91
C LYS A 114 12.71 -9.36 6.07
N PHE A 115 12.22 -9.27 7.30
CA PHE A 115 11.02 -8.53 7.66
C PHE A 115 11.35 -7.51 8.74
N GLN A 116 10.78 -6.32 8.65
CA GLN A 116 11.00 -5.21 9.58
C GLN A 116 9.67 -4.56 9.94
N GLU A 117 9.55 -4.10 11.16
CA GLU A 117 8.45 -3.26 11.56
C GLU A 117 8.54 -1.89 10.91
N ILE A 118 7.37 -1.27 10.70
CA ILE A 118 7.29 0.07 10.14
C ILE A 118 7.67 1.12 11.17
N ASP A 119 8.62 1.97 10.86
CA ASP A 119 8.91 3.16 11.65
C ASP A 119 7.83 4.23 11.41
N LYS A 120 6.91 4.36 12.37
CA LYS A 120 5.81 5.33 12.32
C LYS A 120 6.27 6.79 12.40
N LYS A 121 7.49 7.06 12.89
CA LYS A 121 8.07 8.41 12.86
C LYS A 121 8.51 8.76 11.45
N ARG A 122 9.08 7.79 10.74
CA ARG A 122 9.48 7.93 9.35
C ARG A 122 8.29 7.91 8.40
N PHE A 123 7.31 7.05 8.63
CA PHE A 123 6.12 6.89 7.80
C PHE A 123 4.84 7.19 8.58
N PRO A 124 4.61 8.46 8.97
CA PRO A 124 3.50 8.82 9.85
C PRO A 124 2.12 8.57 9.20
N ILE A 125 2.07 8.44 7.88
CA ILE A 125 0.82 8.22 7.14
C ILE A 125 0.12 6.91 7.54
N VAL A 126 0.87 5.89 7.99
CA VAL A 126 0.29 4.63 8.46
C VAL A 126 -0.54 4.80 9.74
N THR A 127 -0.33 5.90 10.47
CA THR A 127 -1.13 6.23 11.66
C THR A 127 -2.55 6.67 11.32
N LEU A 128 -2.84 6.94 10.03
CA LEU A 128 -4.19 7.21 9.55
C LEU A 128 -5.09 5.95 9.58
N LEU A 129 -4.52 4.75 9.65
CA LEU A 129 -5.24 3.49 9.83
C LEU A 129 -5.87 3.45 11.23
N SER A 130 -7.00 4.12 11.39
CA SER A 130 -7.82 4.12 12.59
C SER A 130 -9.17 3.47 12.29
N LYS A 131 -9.92 3.05 13.32
CA LYS A 131 -11.23 2.39 13.13
C LYS A 131 -12.18 3.20 12.24
N ASN A 132 -12.12 4.52 12.32
CA ASN A 132 -13.00 5.40 11.55
C ASN A 132 -12.73 5.40 10.05
N ILE A 133 -11.50 5.10 9.63
CA ILE A 133 -11.15 5.08 8.20
C ILE A 133 -11.75 3.91 7.45
N PHE A 134 -12.05 2.82 8.17
CA PHE A 134 -12.65 1.62 7.57
C PHE A 134 -14.17 1.74 7.39
N GLN A 135 -14.78 2.77 7.96
CA GLN A 135 -16.23 2.94 7.99
C GLN A 135 -16.73 3.85 6.86
N ASN A 136 -17.87 3.48 6.28
CA ASN A 136 -18.65 4.32 5.37
C ASN A 136 -17.79 4.97 4.24
N SER A 137 -17.88 6.29 4.09
CA SER A 137 -17.14 7.07 3.08
C SER A 137 -15.69 7.38 3.44
N GLY A 138 -15.20 6.94 4.61
CA GLY A 138 -13.82 7.21 5.06
C GLY A 138 -12.75 6.84 4.02
N PRO A 139 -12.77 5.62 3.43
CA PRO A 139 -11.81 5.22 2.39
C PRO A 139 -11.89 6.09 1.13
N ILE A 140 -13.10 6.48 0.73
CA ILE A 140 -13.33 7.31 -0.46
C ILE A 140 -12.73 8.71 -0.24
N ILE A 141 -13.01 9.32 0.91
CA ILE A 141 -12.48 10.64 1.27
C ILE A 141 -10.95 10.60 1.36
N LEU A 142 -10.38 9.55 1.96
CA LEU A 142 -8.93 9.38 2.02
C LEU A 142 -8.31 9.35 0.62
N ASN A 143 -8.82 8.48 -0.25
CA ASN A 143 -8.27 8.32 -1.58
C ASN A 143 -8.41 9.59 -2.42
N ALA A 144 -9.59 10.22 -2.42
CA ALA A 144 -9.83 11.46 -3.15
C ALA A 144 -8.94 12.61 -2.65
N SER A 145 -8.81 12.77 -1.32
CA SER A 145 -7.92 13.79 -0.74
C SER A 145 -6.45 13.51 -1.09
N ASN A 146 -6.02 12.26 -1.01
CA ASN A 146 -4.67 11.87 -1.37
C ASN A 146 -4.37 12.18 -2.84
N GLU A 147 -5.29 11.92 -3.73
CA GLU A 147 -5.13 12.19 -5.17
C GLU A 147 -4.86 13.68 -5.44
N VAL A 148 -5.65 14.56 -4.85
CA VAL A 148 -5.47 16.03 -4.96
C VAL A 148 -4.13 16.47 -4.36
N LEU A 149 -3.72 15.91 -3.23
CA LEU A 149 -2.47 16.27 -2.56
C LEU A 149 -1.24 15.76 -3.31
N VAL A 150 -1.31 14.55 -3.86
CA VAL A 150 -0.23 14.00 -4.72
C VAL A 150 -0.08 14.82 -5.99
N ASP A 151 -1.16 15.20 -6.65
CA ASP A 151 -1.12 16.10 -7.82
C ASP A 151 -0.51 17.47 -7.45
N SER A 152 -0.91 18.03 -6.32
CA SER A 152 -0.35 19.29 -5.80
C SER A 152 1.15 19.19 -5.50
N PHE A 153 1.61 18.07 -4.96
CA PHE A 153 3.03 17.80 -4.75
C PHE A 153 3.79 17.66 -6.08
N ILE A 154 3.26 16.91 -7.04
CA ILE A 154 3.87 16.76 -8.38
C ILE A 154 4.03 18.13 -9.06
N LYS A 155 3.06 19.02 -8.89
CA LYS A 155 3.09 20.40 -9.41
C LYS A 155 3.96 21.35 -8.59
N GLY A 156 4.62 20.87 -7.53
CA GLY A 156 5.49 21.67 -6.66
C GLY A 156 4.77 22.69 -5.77
N LYS A 157 3.43 22.56 -5.61
CA LYS A 157 2.62 23.48 -4.80
C LYS A 157 2.74 23.21 -3.29
N ILE A 158 3.04 21.98 -2.92
CA ILE A 158 3.21 21.54 -1.52
C ILE A 158 4.46 20.67 -1.38
N THR A 159 4.94 20.50 -0.15
CA THR A 159 6.06 19.60 0.16
C THR A 159 5.58 18.16 0.32
N PHE A 160 6.52 17.21 0.25
CA PHE A 160 6.22 15.78 0.45
C PHE A 160 5.57 15.50 1.82
N ASN A 161 6.09 16.13 2.87
CA ASN A 161 5.54 16.01 4.22
C ASN A 161 4.14 16.63 4.36
N SER A 162 3.83 17.64 3.56
CA SER A 162 2.52 18.30 3.59
C SER A 162 1.39 17.35 3.19
N ILE A 163 1.66 16.31 2.39
CA ILE A 163 0.67 15.28 2.04
C ILE A 163 0.07 14.68 3.33
N TYR A 164 0.92 14.18 4.22
CA TYR A 164 0.45 13.63 5.49
C TYR A 164 -0.24 14.66 6.39
N LEU A 165 0.34 15.87 6.49
CA LEU A 165 -0.21 16.91 7.37
C LEU A 165 -1.63 17.32 6.94
N TYR A 166 -1.86 17.51 5.65
CA TYR A 166 -3.17 17.84 5.11
C TYR A 166 -4.16 16.68 5.22
N LEU A 167 -3.75 15.45 4.92
CA LEU A 167 -4.61 14.28 5.16
C LEU A 167 -5.02 14.19 6.62
N ARG A 168 -4.09 14.36 7.55
CA ARG A 168 -4.40 14.37 8.98
C ARG A 168 -5.37 15.50 9.36
N ALA A 169 -5.26 16.68 8.73
CA ALA A 169 -6.19 17.78 8.94
C ALA A 169 -7.59 17.42 8.44
N VAL A 170 -7.73 16.86 7.24
CA VAL A 170 -9.01 16.38 6.71
C VAL A 170 -9.71 15.43 7.68
N PHE A 171 -8.97 14.45 8.25
CA PHE A 171 -9.55 13.50 9.22
C PHE A 171 -9.93 14.11 10.57
N ARG A 172 -9.41 15.28 10.90
CA ARG A 172 -9.75 16.01 12.13
C ARG A 172 -10.87 17.03 11.94
N ASP A 173 -11.18 17.33 10.69
CA ASP A 173 -12.20 18.28 10.34
C ASP A 173 -13.59 17.82 10.82
N LYS A 174 -14.43 18.76 11.27
CA LYS A 174 -15.79 18.46 11.71
C LYS A 174 -16.67 17.99 10.55
N ASP A 175 -16.46 18.55 9.37
CA ASP A 175 -17.21 18.17 8.16
C ASP A 175 -16.82 16.77 7.69
N PHE A 176 -15.54 16.37 7.81
CA PHE A 176 -15.15 14.99 7.57
C PHE A 176 -15.98 14.01 8.39
N ARG A 177 -16.14 14.26 9.71
CA ARG A 177 -16.95 13.40 10.58
C ARG A 177 -18.40 13.31 10.11
N LYS A 178 -18.97 14.41 9.67
CA LYS A 178 -20.33 14.48 9.14
C LYS A 178 -20.53 13.64 7.87
N TYR A 179 -19.56 13.68 6.95
CA TYR A 179 -19.64 12.94 5.69
C TYR A 179 -19.14 11.49 5.81
N ALA A 180 -18.18 11.21 6.68
CA ALA A 180 -17.67 9.86 6.89
C ALA A 180 -18.72 8.90 7.51
N ILE A 181 -19.76 9.44 8.19
CA ILE A 181 -20.85 8.66 8.78
C ILE A 181 -21.88 8.24 7.73
N LYS A 182 -21.98 8.93 6.59
CA LYS A 182 -22.92 8.59 5.53
C LYS A 182 -22.51 7.26 4.87
N LYS A 183 -23.49 6.37 4.64
CA LYS A 183 -23.26 5.19 3.81
C LYS A 183 -22.76 5.65 2.43
N ALA A 184 -21.74 4.98 1.91
CA ALA A 184 -21.38 5.15 0.51
C ALA A 184 -22.59 4.80 -0.37
N PRO A 185 -22.81 5.49 -1.48
CA PRO A 185 -23.86 5.18 -2.43
C PRO A 185 -23.71 3.76 -2.99
#